data_92d9b27762ac3c5a3dffb1de41cded04
#
_entry.id   92d9b27762ac3c5a3dffb1de41cded04
#
_cell.length_a   1.000
_cell.length_b   1.000
_cell.length_c   1.000
_cell.angle_alpha   90.00
_cell.angle_beta   90.00
_cell.angle_gamma   90.00
#
_symmetry.space_group_name_H-M   'P 1'
#
loop_
_entity.id
_entity.type
_entity.pdbx_description
1 polymer ?
#
loop_
_entity_poly.entity_id
_entity_poly.type
_entity_poly.pdbx_seq_one_letter_code
_entity_poly.pdbx_strand_id
1 'polypeptide(L)'
;MIQNTALTEWFRHVPEDKWLRDPAASQNDAQAIWDKLGLKPGIRIFECPCGKADIGFPLARMGAIMSGMDFNPHFVAAARNKFYRADLPGTFTNDDMRHAVFPHNQDLIINWASSFGYFSDEGNKDLLERFAESLKSGGELLIEVANPKLVMSGRATRLIASGETVPETWDEESRRASVVFPSNEYRGPVVASIRVYTTDEYKEMLKDAGLTLLAFYGQCFTEYTDESTRLIVHAKKP
;
A
#
# COMPACT_ATOMS: atom_id res chain seq x y z
N MET A 1 -21.32 -9.32 4.07
CA MET A 1 -19.99 -9.58 3.46
C MET A 1 -20.08 -9.34 1.97
N ILE A 2 -19.75 -8.13 1.49
CA ILE A 2 -19.60 -7.90 0.05
C ILE A 2 -18.13 -8.21 -0.26
N GLN A 3 -17.80 -9.49 -0.42
CA GLN A 3 -16.62 -9.87 -1.17
C GLN A 3 -16.90 -9.43 -2.61
N ASN A 4 -16.26 -8.36 -3.07
CA ASN A 4 -16.35 -8.00 -4.48
C ASN A 4 -15.52 -9.02 -5.27
N THR A 5 -16.13 -10.18 -5.54
CA THR A 5 -15.51 -11.31 -6.23
C THR A 5 -14.93 -10.86 -7.58
N ALA A 6 -15.63 -9.96 -8.26
CA ALA A 6 -15.17 -9.40 -9.54
C ALA A 6 -13.88 -8.59 -9.41
N LEU A 7 -13.75 -7.77 -8.37
CA LEU A 7 -12.53 -7.00 -8.10
C LEU A 7 -11.35 -7.92 -7.74
N THR A 8 -11.61 -8.93 -6.89
CA THR A 8 -10.60 -9.92 -6.49
C THR A 8 -10.09 -10.67 -7.71
N GLU A 9 -10.99 -11.15 -8.57
CA GLU A 9 -10.61 -11.85 -9.80
C GLU A 9 -9.89 -10.91 -10.79
N TRP A 10 -10.31 -9.65 -10.89
CA TRP A 10 -9.65 -8.67 -11.74
C TRP A 10 -8.20 -8.41 -11.27
N PHE A 11 -7.99 -8.12 -9.98
CA PHE A 11 -6.64 -7.91 -9.44
C PHE A 11 -5.74 -9.14 -9.58
N ARG A 12 -6.32 -10.35 -9.50
CA ARG A 12 -5.57 -11.60 -9.67
C ARG A 12 -5.02 -11.77 -11.08
N HIS A 13 -5.71 -11.23 -12.08
CA HIS A 13 -5.45 -11.52 -13.48
C HIS A 13 -4.99 -10.32 -14.30
N VAL A 14 -4.98 -9.10 -13.73
CA VAL A 14 -4.50 -7.94 -14.48
C VAL A 14 -3.03 -8.13 -14.88
N PRO A 15 -2.68 -8.02 -16.19
CA PRO A 15 -1.31 -8.16 -16.65
C PRO A 15 -0.41 -7.04 -16.11
N GLU A 16 0.88 -7.33 -15.96
CA GLU A 16 1.86 -6.37 -15.41
C GLU A 16 1.99 -5.09 -16.24
N ASP A 17 1.85 -5.20 -17.58
CA ASP A 17 1.94 -4.09 -18.52
C ASP A 17 0.69 -3.19 -18.51
N LYS A 18 -0.39 -3.65 -17.90
CA LYS A 18 -1.63 -2.87 -17.73
C LYS A 18 -1.71 -2.13 -16.39
N TRP A 19 -0.76 -2.38 -15.50
CA TRP A 19 -0.67 -1.67 -14.21
C TRP A 19 0.60 -0.81 -14.20
N LEU A 20 0.46 0.41 -14.72
CA LEU A 20 1.59 1.32 -14.85
C LEU A 20 1.67 2.24 -13.64
N ARG A 21 2.86 2.33 -13.08
CA ARG A 21 3.25 3.35 -12.13
C ARG A 21 4.45 4.09 -12.71
N ASP A 22 4.47 5.40 -12.57
CA ASP A 22 5.61 6.20 -13.00
C ASP A 22 6.88 5.77 -12.23
N PRO A 23 7.92 5.29 -12.92
CA PRO A 23 9.16 4.89 -12.27
C PRO A 23 9.85 6.04 -11.52
N ALA A 24 9.74 7.28 -12.01
CA ALA A 24 10.33 8.45 -11.36
C ALA A 24 9.59 8.76 -10.05
N ALA A 25 8.26 8.68 -10.03
CA ALA A 25 7.47 8.84 -8.82
C ALA A 25 7.81 7.75 -7.78
N SER A 26 7.98 6.50 -8.22
CA SER A 26 8.36 5.39 -7.33
C SER A 26 9.77 5.57 -6.75
N GLN A 27 10.72 6.04 -7.56
CA GLN A 27 12.07 6.38 -7.10
C GLN A 27 12.05 7.51 -6.08
N ASN A 28 11.27 8.57 -6.32
CA ASN A 28 11.13 9.70 -5.41
C ASN A 28 10.50 9.28 -4.08
N ASP A 29 9.45 8.46 -4.10
CA ASP A 29 8.83 7.94 -2.89
C ASP A 29 9.83 7.10 -2.08
N ALA A 30 10.55 6.19 -2.73
CA ALA A 30 11.55 5.35 -2.06
C ALA A 30 12.69 6.19 -1.46
N GLN A 31 13.17 7.21 -2.18
CA GLN A 31 14.18 8.13 -1.66
C GLN A 31 13.65 8.92 -0.46
N ALA A 32 12.41 9.43 -0.54
CA ALA A 32 11.78 10.15 0.56
C ALA A 32 11.62 9.26 1.82
N ILE A 33 11.24 7.99 1.65
CA ILE A 33 11.18 7.00 2.75
C ILE A 33 12.57 6.82 3.36
N TRP A 34 13.58 6.58 2.52
CA TRP A 34 14.95 6.32 2.96
C TRP A 34 15.52 7.47 3.78
N ASP A 35 15.39 8.69 3.27
CA ASP A 35 15.93 9.90 3.90
C ASP A 35 15.16 10.28 5.17
N LYS A 36 13.81 10.21 5.11
CA LYS A 36 12.95 10.59 6.24
C LYS A 36 13.16 9.71 7.46
N LEU A 37 13.29 8.41 7.25
CA LEU A 37 13.48 7.44 8.33
C LEU A 37 14.98 7.24 8.66
N GLY A 38 15.90 7.88 7.94
CA GLY A 38 17.33 7.71 8.13
C GLY A 38 17.80 6.26 7.96
N LEU A 39 17.20 5.54 6.99
CA LEU A 39 17.45 4.13 6.78
C LEU A 39 18.93 3.85 6.48
N LYS A 40 19.37 2.62 6.76
CA LYS A 40 20.75 2.18 6.53
C LYS A 40 20.75 0.86 5.76
N PRO A 41 21.81 0.57 4.98
CA PRO A 41 21.97 -0.73 4.36
C PRO A 41 21.86 -1.88 5.36
N GLY A 42 21.22 -2.96 4.95
CA GLY A 42 20.92 -4.12 5.78
C GLY A 42 19.57 -4.06 6.52
N ILE A 43 18.84 -2.94 6.42
CA ILE A 43 17.49 -2.85 6.98
C ILE A 43 16.54 -3.85 6.30
N ARG A 44 15.71 -4.54 7.09
CA ARG A 44 14.74 -5.52 6.62
C ARG A 44 13.39 -4.84 6.40
N ILE A 45 12.93 -4.82 5.16
CA ILE A 45 11.68 -4.19 4.77
C ILE A 45 10.71 -5.22 4.18
N PHE A 46 9.47 -5.21 4.66
CA PHE A 46 8.37 -5.96 4.08
C PHE A 46 7.38 -5.03 3.39
N GLU A 47 7.18 -5.21 2.09
CA GLU A 47 6.21 -4.46 1.29
C GLU A 47 4.97 -5.32 1.05
N CYS A 48 3.79 -4.86 1.51
CA CYS A 48 2.54 -5.61 1.42
C CYS A 48 1.33 -4.69 1.19
N PRO A 49 0.66 -4.79 0.01
CA PRO A 49 1.06 -5.58 -1.16
C PRO A 49 2.24 -4.94 -1.89
N CYS A 50 3.08 -5.75 -2.51
CA CYS A 50 4.30 -5.25 -3.15
C CYS A 50 4.13 -4.89 -4.63
N GLY A 51 3.04 -5.29 -5.26
CA GLY A 51 2.90 -5.13 -6.70
C GLY A 51 4.12 -5.71 -7.44
N LYS A 52 4.67 -4.91 -8.35
CA LYS A 52 5.92 -5.24 -9.07
C LYS A 52 7.18 -4.79 -8.32
N ALA A 53 7.09 -4.57 -7.01
CA ALA A 53 8.13 -3.98 -6.16
C ALA A 53 8.61 -2.62 -6.69
N ASP A 54 7.68 -1.75 -7.07
CA ASP A 54 8.03 -0.45 -7.64
C ASP A 54 8.63 0.50 -6.59
N ILE A 55 8.27 0.34 -5.31
CA ILE A 55 8.91 1.00 -4.15
C ILE A 55 10.08 0.15 -3.62
N GLY A 56 9.89 -1.15 -3.47
CA GLY A 56 10.88 -2.05 -2.90
C GLY A 56 12.17 -2.15 -3.71
N PHE A 57 12.10 -2.06 -5.04
CA PHE A 57 13.28 -2.16 -5.89
C PHE A 57 14.27 -1.00 -5.71
N PRO A 58 13.86 0.28 -5.74
CA PRO A 58 14.75 1.39 -5.38
C PRO A 58 15.31 1.28 -3.96
N LEU A 59 14.50 0.86 -2.97
CA LEU A 59 14.97 0.64 -1.59
C LEU A 59 16.04 -0.44 -1.53
N ALA A 60 15.87 -1.56 -2.27
CA ALA A 60 16.91 -2.60 -2.37
C ALA A 60 18.21 -2.08 -2.98
N ARG A 61 18.13 -1.21 -3.99
CA ARG A 61 19.33 -0.56 -4.57
C ARG A 61 20.05 0.36 -3.61
N MET A 62 19.37 0.87 -2.59
CA MET A 62 19.98 1.63 -1.49
C MET A 62 20.50 0.73 -0.36
N GLY A 63 20.32 -0.59 -0.49
CA GLY A 63 20.86 -1.59 0.44
C GLY A 63 19.85 -2.23 1.39
N ALA A 64 18.55 -2.02 1.20
CA ALA A 64 17.53 -2.72 1.98
C ALA A 64 17.48 -4.22 1.63
N ILE A 65 17.18 -5.05 2.64
CA ILE A 65 16.85 -6.47 2.47
C ILE A 65 15.33 -6.56 2.31
N MET A 66 14.89 -6.79 1.06
CA MET A 66 13.48 -6.74 0.72
C MET A 66 12.78 -8.09 0.84
N SER A 67 11.60 -8.06 1.42
CA SER A 67 10.58 -9.08 1.26
C SER A 67 9.28 -8.42 0.79
N GLY A 68 8.48 -9.14 0.02
CA GLY A 68 7.22 -8.60 -0.47
C GLY A 68 6.19 -9.69 -0.73
N MET A 69 4.94 -9.29 -0.75
CA MET A 69 3.82 -10.16 -1.05
C MET A 69 2.82 -9.42 -1.92
N ASP A 70 2.26 -10.13 -2.89
CA ASP A 70 1.13 -9.64 -3.67
C ASP A 70 0.20 -10.79 -4.07
N PHE A 71 -1.05 -10.47 -4.19
CA PHE A 71 -2.09 -11.42 -4.61
C PHE A 71 -2.02 -11.74 -6.12
N ASN A 72 -1.46 -10.84 -6.92
CA ASN A 72 -1.32 -11.00 -8.37
C ASN A 72 -0.04 -11.77 -8.72
N PRO A 73 -0.14 -12.98 -9.30
CA PRO A 73 1.03 -13.79 -9.67
C PRO A 73 1.92 -13.13 -10.73
N HIS A 74 1.34 -12.32 -11.64
CA HIS A 74 2.11 -11.62 -12.67
C HIS A 74 2.97 -10.52 -12.04
N PHE A 75 2.45 -9.80 -11.05
CA PHE A 75 3.20 -8.78 -10.34
C PHE A 75 4.36 -9.38 -9.55
N VAL A 76 4.11 -10.48 -8.83
CA VAL A 76 5.16 -11.21 -8.10
C VAL A 76 6.23 -11.75 -9.03
N ALA A 77 5.84 -12.29 -10.19
CA ALA A 77 6.80 -12.76 -11.20
C ALA A 77 7.65 -11.59 -11.74
N ALA A 78 7.04 -10.43 -11.99
CA ALA A 78 7.75 -9.22 -12.42
C ALA A 78 8.71 -8.72 -11.35
N ALA A 79 8.29 -8.68 -10.06
CA ALA A 79 9.15 -8.31 -8.95
C ALA A 79 10.38 -9.23 -8.84
N ARG A 80 10.16 -10.55 -8.86
CA ARG A 80 11.25 -11.56 -8.85
C ARG A 80 12.22 -11.37 -10.02
N ASN A 81 11.70 -11.17 -11.24
CA ASN A 81 12.51 -10.95 -12.44
C ASN A 81 13.35 -9.67 -12.34
N LYS A 82 12.73 -8.59 -11.85
CA LYS A 82 13.41 -7.29 -11.66
C LYS A 82 14.61 -7.43 -10.72
N PHE A 83 14.42 -8.10 -9.58
CA PHE A 83 15.48 -8.35 -8.61
C PHE A 83 16.56 -9.30 -9.13
N TYR A 84 16.15 -10.40 -9.78
CA TYR A 84 17.10 -11.36 -10.38
C TYR A 84 18.02 -10.68 -11.43
N ARG A 85 17.46 -9.88 -12.33
CA ARG A 85 18.24 -9.18 -13.36
C ARG A 85 19.20 -8.12 -12.79
N ALA A 86 18.92 -7.60 -11.62
CA ALA A 86 19.76 -6.61 -10.94
C ALA A 86 20.74 -7.23 -9.95
N ASP A 87 20.76 -8.57 -9.82
CA ASP A 87 21.56 -9.29 -8.82
C ASP A 87 21.29 -8.77 -7.39
N LEU A 88 20.04 -8.47 -7.08
CA LEU A 88 19.60 -7.98 -5.77
C LEU A 88 18.91 -9.11 -4.99
N PRO A 89 19.21 -9.28 -3.70
CA PRO A 89 18.47 -10.21 -2.86
C PRO A 89 17.06 -9.69 -2.58
N GLY A 90 16.06 -10.59 -2.69
CA GLY A 90 14.67 -10.27 -2.36
C GLY A 90 13.81 -11.52 -2.35
N THR A 91 12.84 -11.57 -1.45
CA THR A 91 11.90 -12.70 -1.34
C THR A 91 10.48 -12.19 -1.59
N PHE A 92 9.85 -12.70 -2.65
CA PHE A 92 8.49 -12.29 -3.02
C PHE A 92 7.57 -13.50 -3.07
N THR A 93 6.41 -13.41 -2.41
CA THR A 93 5.42 -14.49 -2.33
C THR A 93 4.12 -14.08 -3.01
N ASN A 94 3.53 -15.03 -3.75
CA ASN A 94 2.18 -14.85 -4.28
C ASN A 94 1.20 -15.43 -3.27
N ASP A 95 0.53 -14.56 -2.53
CA ASP A 95 -0.41 -14.96 -1.50
C ASP A 95 -1.39 -13.82 -1.19
N ASP A 96 -2.42 -14.13 -0.40
CA ASP A 96 -3.44 -13.18 0.01
C ASP A 96 -3.10 -12.60 1.39
N MET A 97 -2.90 -11.28 1.46
CA MET A 97 -2.55 -10.61 2.71
C MET A 97 -3.58 -10.79 3.84
N ARG A 98 -4.80 -11.29 3.55
CA ARG A 98 -5.79 -11.64 4.57
C ARG A 98 -5.40 -12.88 5.37
N HIS A 99 -4.67 -13.83 4.77
CA HIS A 99 -4.47 -15.17 5.33
C HIS A 99 -3.02 -15.62 5.34
N ALA A 100 -2.16 -14.96 4.57
CA ALA A 100 -0.77 -15.34 4.40
C ALA A 100 0.04 -15.22 5.70
N VAL A 101 1.10 -16.00 5.81
CA VAL A 101 2.08 -15.84 6.89
C VAL A 101 3.04 -14.70 6.53
N PHE A 102 3.11 -13.69 7.36
CA PHE A 102 4.04 -12.58 7.18
C PHE A 102 5.43 -12.91 7.74
N PRO A 103 6.49 -12.36 7.14
CA PRO A 103 7.84 -12.52 7.68
C PRO A 103 7.96 -11.82 9.04
N HIS A 104 8.61 -12.45 10.01
CA HIS A 104 8.82 -11.86 11.33
C HIS A 104 10.07 -10.97 11.40
N ASN A 105 10.17 -10.18 12.46
CA ASN A 105 11.32 -9.33 12.78
C ASN A 105 11.65 -8.32 11.69
N GLN A 106 10.63 -7.67 11.12
CA GLN A 106 10.84 -6.62 10.15
C GLN A 106 11.18 -5.30 10.84
N ASP A 107 12.11 -4.56 10.27
CA ASP A 107 12.47 -3.21 10.72
C ASP A 107 11.45 -2.19 10.24
N LEU A 108 10.93 -2.39 9.04
CA LEU A 108 9.93 -1.53 8.40
C LEU A 108 8.92 -2.37 7.63
N ILE A 109 7.65 -2.00 7.74
CA ILE A 109 6.59 -2.48 6.87
C ILE A 109 6.04 -1.32 6.07
N ILE A 110 5.83 -1.53 4.77
CA ILE A 110 5.28 -0.54 3.85
C ILE A 110 3.99 -1.09 3.23
N ASN A 111 2.88 -0.38 3.44
CA ASN A 111 1.63 -0.56 2.72
C ASN A 111 1.37 0.73 1.92
N TRP A 112 1.54 0.66 0.59
CA TRP A 112 1.64 1.85 -0.26
C TRP A 112 0.58 1.87 -1.36
N ALA A 113 0.43 3.00 -2.02
CA ALA A 113 -0.45 3.21 -3.16
C ALA A 113 -1.95 2.94 -2.87
N SER A 114 -2.45 3.39 -1.70
CA SER A 114 -3.84 3.18 -1.25
C SER A 114 -4.23 1.71 -1.19
N SER A 115 -3.34 0.88 -0.71
CA SER A 115 -3.60 -0.56 -0.56
C SER A 115 -4.24 -0.94 0.77
N PHE A 116 -4.43 0.00 1.70
CA PHE A 116 -5.17 -0.20 2.94
C PHE A 116 -6.64 0.21 2.78
N GLY A 117 -7.56 -0.59 3.34
CA GLY A 117 -9.01 -0.31 3.30
C GLY A 117 -9.83 -1.20 2.36
N TYR A 118 -9.23 -2.20 1.71
CA TYR A 118 -9.96 -3.09 0.79
C TYR A 118 -11.00 -3.99 1.49
N PHE A 119 -10.80 -4.29 2.77
CA PHE A 119 -11.61 -5.26 3.51
C PHE A 119 -12.72 -4.60 4.34
N SER A 120 -13.44 -5.40 5.13
CA SER A 120 -14.31 -4.89 6.19
C SER A 120 -13.49 -4.19 7.27
N ASP A 121 -14.15 -3.46 8.16
CA ASP A 121 -13.44 -2.80 9.27
C ASP A 121 -12.69 -3.81 10.14
N GLU A 122 -13.29 -4.98 10.41
CA GLU A 122 -12.63 -6.09 11.12
C GLU A 122 -11.43 -6.60 10.34
N GLY A 123 -11.58 -6.88 9.03
CA GLY A 123 -10.49 -7.39 8.22
C GLY A 123 -9.33 -6.40 8.05
N ASN A 124 -9.61 -5.09 8.05
CA ASN A 124 -8.56 -4.06 8.04
C ASN A 124 -7.86 -3.95 9.41
N LYS A 125 -8.57 -4.15 10.53
CA LYS A 125 -7.99 -4.24 11.87
C LYS A 125 -7.09 -5.47 12.00
N ASP A 126 -7.58 -6.65 11.59
CA ASP A 126 -6.80 -7.89 11.58
C ASP A 126 -5.49 -7.72 10.77
N LEU A 127 -5.57 -7.06 9.61
CA LEU A 127 -4.38 -6.78 8.79
C LEU A 127 -3.38 -5.89 9.55
N LEU A 128 -3.87 -4.87 10.25
CA LEU A 128 -3.02 -3.95 11.02
C LEU A 128 -2.34 -4.66 12.21
N GLU A 129 -3.06 -5.53 12.93
CA GLU A 129 -2.53 -6.37 14.00
C GLU A 129 -1.42 -7.30 13.47
N ARG A 130 -1.64 -7.92 12.32
CA ARG A 130 -0.64 -8.78 11.68
C ARG A 130 0.59 -8.02 11.21
N PHE A 131 0.45 -6.77 10.77
CA PHE A 131 1.60 -5.90 10.53
C PHE A 131 2.36 -5.64 11.83
N ALA A 132 1.65 -5.34 12.92
CA ALA A 132 2.27 -5.14 14.24
C ALA A 132 3.02 -6.38 14.73
N GLU A 133 2.45 -7.58 14.55
CA GLU A 133 3.09 -8.86 14.90
C GLU A 133 4.37 -9.12 14.10
N SER A 134 4.36 -8.79 12.80
CA SER A 134 5.48 -8.96 11.88
C SER A 134 6.66 -8.04 12.20
N LEU A 135 6.40 -6.88 12.79
CA LEU A 135 7.43 -5.93 13.20
C LEU A 135 8.21 -6.44 14.43
N LYS A 136 9.51 -6.17 14.47
CA LYS A 136 10.31 -6.26 15.70
C LYS A 136 9.93 -5.15 16.67
N SER A 137 10.31 -5.26 17.94
CA SER A 137 10.27 -4.11 18.88
C SER A 137 11.11 -2.96 18.32
N GLY A 138 10.55 -1.75 18.30
CA GLY A 138 11.14 -0.59 17.67
C GLY A 138 11.02 -0.52 16.15
N GLY A 139 10.40 -1.53 15.51
CA GLY A 139 10.12 -1.51 14.06
C GLY A 139 8.99 -0.55 13.70
N GLU A 140 8.96 -0.09 12.46
CA GLU A 140 8.08 0.99 12.01
C GLU A 140 7.12 0.53 10.91
N LEU A 141 5.96 1.16 10.83
CA LEU A 141 4.93 0.94 9.82
C LEU A 141 4.65 2.23 9.07
N LEU A 142 4.64 2.15 7.75
CA LEU A 142 4.14 3.20 6.87
C LEU A 142 2.90 2.70 6.11
N ILE A 143 1.81 3.48 6.19
CA ILE A 143 0.63 3.28 5.34
C ILE A 143 0.42 4.55 4.54
N GLU A 144 0.36 4.44 3.20
CA GLU A 144 0.11 5.57 2.31
C GLU A 144 -1.21 5.39 1.59
N VAL A 145 -2.12 6.37 1.75
CA VAL A 145 -3.45 6.37 1.16
C VAL A 145 -3.80 7.73 0.56
N ALA A 146 -4.88 7.81 -0.21
CA ALA A 146 -5.45 9.09 -0.61
C ALA A 146 -5.84 9.90 0.63
N ASN A 147 -5.72 11.23 0.57
CA ASN A 147 -6.13 12.08 1.70
C ASN A 147 -7.63 11.92 1.96
N PRO A 148 -8.04 11.45 3.15
CA PRO A 148 -9.45 11.25 3.50
C PRO A 148 -10.31 12.50 3.27
N LYS A 149 -9.77 13.70 3.56
CA LYS A 149 -10.51 14.95 3.41
C LYS A 149 -10.81 15.28 1.94
N LEU A 150 -9.85 15.00 1.04
CA LEU A 150 -10.09 15.18 -0.40
C LEU A 150 -11.11 14.15 -0.92
N VAL A 151 -11.02 12.90 -0.45
CA VAL A 151 -11.98 11.85 -0.83
C VAL A 151 -13.39 12.22 -0.38
N MET A 152 -13.57 12.52 0.90
CA MET A 152 -14.87 12.87 1.47
C MET A 152 -15.48 14.15 0.87
N SER A 153 -14.66 15.07 0.39
CA SER A 153 -15.12 16.28 -0.31
C SER A 153 -15.40 16.07 -1.79
N GLY A 154 -15.21 14.86 -2.34
CA GLY A 154 -15.38 14.54 -3.77
C GLY A 154 -14.31 15.16 -4.68
N ARG A 155 -13.19 15.62 -4.11
CA ARG A 155 -12.06 16.22 -4.87
C ARG A 155 -10.94 15.24 -5.17
N ALA A 156 -11.00 14.03 -4.63
CA ALA A 156 -9.99 13.03 -4.88
C ALA A 156 -10.09 12.46 -6.29
N THR A 157 -8.94 12.20 -6.86
CA THR A 157 -8.81 11.53 -8.16
C THR A 157 -7.79 10.41 -8.08
N ARG A 158 -7.94 9.40 -8.93
CA ARG A 158 -7.01 8.27 -9.02
C ARG A 158 -6.46 8.12 -10.42
N LEU A 159 -5.15 7.99 -10.52
CA LEU A 159 -4.49 7.55 -11.75
C LEU A 159 -4.78 6.06 -11.94
N ILE A 160 -5.33 5.69 -13.08
CA ILE A 160 -5.60 4.29 -13.46
C ILE A 160 -4.56 3.79 -14.48
N ALA A 161 -4.60 2.49 -14.73
CA ALA A 161 -3.61 1.81 -15.58
C ALA A 161 -3.49 2.34 -17.02
N SER A 162 -4.54 2.99 -17.55
CA SER A 162 -4.50 3.65 -18.87
C SER A 162 -3.67 4.94 -18.88
N GLY A 163 -3.25 5.45 -17.73
CA GLY A 163 -2.63 6.76 -17.57
C GLY A 163 -3.64 7.91 -17.42
N GLU A 164 -4.92 7.60 -17.42
CA GLU A 164 -5.99 8.57 -17.17
C GLU A 164 -6.22 8.78 -15.68
N THR A 165 -6.68 9.96 -15.32
CA THR A 165 -7.10 10.28 -13.95
C THR A 165 -8.63 10.24 -13.88
N VAL A 166 -9.16 9.40 -13.01
CA VAL A 166 -10.60 9.25 -12.79
C VAL A 166 -10.99 9.75 -11.40
N PRO A 167 -12.21 10.32 -11.23
CA PRO A 167 -12.69 10.75 -9.93
C PRO A 167 -12.93 9.54 -9.01
N GLU A 168 -12.65 9.73 -7.72
CA GLU A 168 -13.10 8.82 -6.67
C GLU A 168 -14.47 9.30 -6.19
N THR A 169 -15.46 8.39 -6.18
CA THR A 169 -16.78 8.68 -5.62
C THR A 169 -16.83 8.29 -4.15
N TRP A 170 -17.37 9.17 -3.32
CA TRP A 170 -17.53 8.95 -1.89
C TRP A 170 -18.96 8.54 -1.55
N ASP A 171 -19.11 7.53 -0.73
CA ASP A 171 -20.37 7.09 -0.14
C ASP A 171 -20.29 7.28 1.39
N GLU A 172 -21.11 8.21 1.91
CA GLU A 172 -21.11 8.60 3.33
C GLU A 172 -21.62 7.47 4.24
N GLU A 173 -22.59 6.68 3.80
CA GLU A 173 -23.21 5.64 4.61
C GLU A 173 -22.24 4.47 4.83
N SER A 174 -21.62 3.97 3.76
CA SER A 174 -20.65 2.91 3.83
C SER A 174 -19.24 3.38 4.23
N ARG A 175 -19.00 4.70 4.18
CA ARG A 175 -17.69 5.33 4.39
C ARG A 175 -16.61 4.78 3.46
N ARG A 176 -16.98 4.55 2.20
CA ARG A 176 -16.10 3.98 1.19
C ARG A 176 -15.96 4.89 -0.02
N ALA A 177 -14.74 4.95 -0.53
CA ALA A 177 -14.47 5.51 -1.84
C ALA A 177 -14.57 4.42 -2.89
N SER A 178 -15.12 4.76 -4.05
CA SER A 178 -15.20 3.85 -5.18
C SER A 178 -14.55 4.44 -6.41
N VAL A 179 -13.83 3.59 -7.14
CA VAL A 179 -13.19 3.91 -8.42
C VAL A 179 -13.66 2.90 -9.45
N VAL A 180 -14.07 3.39 -10.61
CA VAL A 180 -14.44 2.55 -11.73
C VAL A 180 -13.24 2.41 -12.66
N PHE A 181 -12.72 1.18 -12.77
CA PHE A 181 -11.73 0.84 -13.79
C PHE A 181 -12.48 0.49 -15.07
N PRO A 182 -12.20 1.18 -16.20
CA PRO A 182 -12.82 0.84 -17.47
C PRO A 182 -12.44 -0.59 -17.88
N SER A 183 -13.37 -1.28 -18.52
CA SER A 183 -13.14 -2.65 -18.97
C SER A 183 -12.10 -2.68 -20.08
N ASN A 184 -10.96 -3.23 -19.76
CA ASN A 184 -9.99 -3.66 -20.78
C ASN A 184 -10.08 -5.19 -20.86
N GLU A 185 -10.70 -5.72 -21.93
CA GLU A 185 -10.69 -7.15 -22.29
C GLU A 185 -11.32 -8.15 -21.29
N TYR A 186 -11.60 -7.75 -20.06
CA TYR A 186 -12.22 -8.56 -19.00
C TYR A 186 -13.62 -8.07 -18.63
N ARG A 187 -14.63 -8.53 -19.38
CA ARG A 187 -16.06 -8.60 -19.04
C ARG A 187 -16.66 -7.42 -18.23
N GLY A 188 -16.49 -6.17 -18.70
CA GLY A 188 -17.18 -5.00 -18.14
C GLY A 188 -16.37 -4.24 -17.09
N PRO A 189 -16.87 -3.05 -16.66
CA PRO A 189 -16.17 -2.20 -15.71
C PRO A 189 -16.05 -2.87 -14.34
N VAL A 190 -14.91 -2.71 -13.70
CA VAL A 190 -14.64 -3.20 -12.34
C VAL A 190 -14.65 -2.02 -11.38
N VAL A 191 -15.40 -2.16 -10.30
CA VAL A 191 -15.47 -1.14 -9.24
C VAL A 191 -14.59 -1.57 -8.07
N ALA A 192 -13.53 -0.82 -7.80
CA ALA A 192 -12.80 -0.92 -6.55
C ALA A 192 -13.50 -0.08 -5.49
N SER A 193 -13.73 -0.63 -4.31
CA SER A 193 -14.33 0.05 -3.18
C SER A 193 -13.38 -0.08 -1.99
N ILE A 194 -12.95 1.06 -1.45
CA ILE A 194 -11.95 1.15 -0.39
C ILE A 194 -12.55 1.91 0.80
N ARG A 195 -12.47 1.33 1.99
CA ARG A 195 -12.83 2.00 3.24
C ARG A 195 -11.84 3.15 3.49
N VAL A 196 -12.37 4.34 3.70
CA VAL A 196 -11.57 5.54 3.96
C VAL A 196 -11.61 5.84 5.45
N TYR A 197 -10.45 5.84 6.08
CA TYR A 197 -10.29 6.13 7.50
C TYR A 197 -9.80 7.56 7.70
N THR A 198 -10.39 8.24 8.68
CA THR A 198 -9.91 9.55 9.15
C THR A 198 -8.63 9.40 9.97
N THR A 199 -7.91 10.49 10.18
CA THR A 199 -6.73 10.49 11.06
C THR A 199 -7.05 10.05 12.48
N ASP A 200 -8.25 10.34 13.00
CA ASP A 200 -8.65 9.92 14.35
C ASP A 200 -8.95 8.43 14.40
N GLU A 201 -9.60 7.86 13.37
CA GLU A 201 -9.76 6.41 13.26
C GLU A 201 -8.41 5.68 13.17
N TYR A 202 -7.44 6.21 12.42
CA TYR A 202 -6.09 5.63 12.40
C TYR A 202 -5.43 5.65 13.77
N LYS A 203 -5.59 6.72 14.58
CA LYS A 203 -5.05 6.77 15.96
C LYS A 203 -5.61 5.64 16.81
N GLU A 204 -6.93 5.42 16.74
CA GLU A 204 -7.61 4.36 17.50
C GLU A 204 -7.16 2.97 17.04
N MET A 205 -7.20 2.71 15.71
CA MET A 205 -6.82 1.42 15.15
C MET A 205 -5.36 1.05 15.44
N LEU A 206 -4.44 2.01 15.36
CA LEU A 206 -3.03 1.80 15.68
C LEU A 206 -2.85 1.45 17.16
N LYS A 207 -3.53 2.17 18.04
CA LYS A 207 -3.50 1.90 19.49
C LYS A 207 -4.03 0.50 19.79
N ASP A 208 -5.15 0.11 19.18
CA ASP A 208 -5.75 -1.21 19.37
C ASP A 208 -4.81 -2.32 18.87
N ALA A 209 -4.06 -2.09 17.77
CA ALA A 209 -3.05 -3.01 17.25
C ALA A 209 -1.71 -2.98 18.04
N GLY A 210 -1.61 -2.23 19.12
CA GLY A 210 -0.39 -2.12 19.93
C GLY A 210 0.73 -1.29 19.28
N LEU A 211 0.38 -0.41 18.34
CA LEU A 211 1.31 0.50 17.66
C LEU A 211 1.18 1.93 18.21
N THR A 212 2.28 2.62 18.27
CA THR A 212 2.32 4.05 18.63
C THR A 212 2.38 4.89 17.37
N LEU A 213 1.40 5.77 17.18
CA LEU A 213 1.45 6.76 16.10
C LEU A 213 2.61 7.72 16.36
N LEU A 214 3.46 7.90 15.35
CA LEU A 214 4.55 8.89 15.37
C LEU A 214 4.13 10.19 14.70
N ALA A 215 3.57 10.11 13.49
CA ALA A 215 3.14 11.29 12.74
C ALA A 215 2.18 10.94 11.59
N PHE A 216 1.52 11.97 11.10
CA PHE A 216 0.88 12.00 9.79
C PHE A 216 1.67 12.94 8.87
N TYR A 217 1.88 12.52 7.62
CA TYR A 217 2.53 13.34 6.60
C TYR A 217 1.68 13.41 5.33
N GLY A 218 1.89 14.45 4.56
CA GLY A 218 1.47 14.53 3.16
C GLY A 218 2.40 13.72 2.25
N GLN A 219 2.21 13.86 0.94
CA GLN A 219 3.06 13.22 -0.07
C GLN A 219 4.54 13.57 0.14
N CYS A 220 5.42 12.62 -0.12
CA CYS A 220 6.86 12.78 0.08
C CYS A 220 7.25 13.29 1.48
N PHE A 221 6.49 12.92 2.51
CA PHE A 221 6.68 13.31 3.92
C PHE A 221 6.65 14.83 4.18
N THR A 222 5.96 15.60 3.36
CA THR A 222 5.64 17.00 3.66
C THR A 222 4.68 17.10 4.84
N GLU A 223 4.45 18.30 5.35
CA GLU A 223 3.41 18.54 6.35
C GLU A 223 2.03 18.07 5.82
N TYR A 224 1.29 17.32 6.65
CA TYR A 224 -0.06 16.91 6.30
C TYR A 224 -1.04 18.05 6.50
N THR A 225 -1.77 18.40 5.46
CA THR A 225 -2.80 19.41 5.44
C THR A 225 -4.06 18.89 4.75
N ASP A 226 -5.15 19.65 4.83
CA ASP A 226 -6.40 19.33 4.13
C ASP A 226 -6.25 19.30 2.61
N GLU A 227 -5.24 19.97 2.06
CA GLU A 227 -4.93 20.06 0.63
C GLU A 227 -3.84 19.05 0.19
N SER A 228 -3.26 18.30 1.11
CA SER A 228 -2.33 17.22 0.75
C SER A 228 -3.04 16.21 -0.15
N THR A 229 -2.41 15.75 -1.21
CA THR A 229 -3.01 14.74 -2.10
C THR A 229 -3.02 13.35 -1.46
N ARG A 230 -2.08 13.10 -0.54
CA ARG A 230 -1.88 11.82 0.13
C ARG A 230 -1.82 12.01 1.63
N LEU A 231 -2.15 10.93 2.35
CA LEU A 231 -1.90 10.77 3.77
C LEU A 231 -0.90 9.62 3.95
N ILE A 232 0.22 9.89 4.62
CA ILE A 232 1.14 8.86 5.10
C ILE A 232 0.97 8.75 6.60
N VAL A 233 0.57 7.59 7.06
CA VAL A 233 0.47 7.22 8.47
C VAL A 233 1.78 6.56 8.87
N HIS A 234 2.48 7.12 9.85
CA HIS A 234 3.74 6.61 10.36
C HIS A 234 3.58 6.17 11.82
N ALA A 235 3.80 4.90 12.07
CA ALA A 235 3.65 4.31 13.39
C ALA A 235 4.87 3.44 13.76
N LYS A 236 4.97 3.08 15.03
CA LYS A 236 6.06 2.30 15.59
C LYS A 236 5.55 1.24 16.56
N LYS A 237 6.13 0.06 16.52
CA LYS A 237 5.96 -0.95 17.57
C LYS A 237 6.85 -0.59 18.79
N PRO A 238 6.30 -0.49 19.99
CA PRO A 238 7.07 -0.25 21.22
C PRO A 238 8.19 -1.26 21.46
#